data_7553a5ac3085464b57655fef0626a899
#
_entry.id   7553a5ac3085464b57655fef0626a899
#
_cell.length_a   1.000
_cell.length_b   1.000
_cell.length_c   1.000
_cell.angle_alpha   90.00
_cell.angle_beta   90.00
_cell.angle_gamma   90.00
#
_symmetry.space_group_name_H-M   'P 1'
#
loop_
_entity.id
_entity.type
_entity.pdbx_description
1 polymer ?
#
loop_
_entity_poly.entity_id
_entity_poly.type
_entity_poly.pdbx_seq_one_letter_code
_entity_poly.pdbx_strand_id
1 'polypeptide(L)'
;MGEAIHVITLDTLVAFLAGVIIFPACFTFDLEVNAGPSLLFDTMAAVFNNMSGGRIWGSLFFLFMVFAAMSTVLGVCENILAMIRELTGWSRPKGSVVCGTGVFLLALTTALGFSVFHFQPFAEGTTWLDFWDFIVSNNILPLGSLVLRSSAVINLDGAGITLSKRPIQVRA
;
A
#
# COMPACT_ATOMS: atom_id res chain seq x y z
N MET A 1 -8.28 -16.33 -13.71
CA MET A 1 -9.19 -15.17 -13.66
C MET A 1 -10.12 -15.19 -12.47
N GLY A 2 -10.61 -16.33 -11.98
CA GLY A 2 -11.49 -16.42 -10.82
C GLY A 2 -10.92 -15.81 -9.54
N GLU A 3 -9.69 -16.12 -9.19
CA GLU A 3 -9.02 -15.62 -7.98
C GLU A 3 -8.96 -14.08 -7.93
N ALA A 4 -8.62 -13.44 -9.05
CA ALA A 4 -8.57 -11.98 -9.11
C ALA A 4 -9.94 -11.33 -8.87
N ILE A 5 -11.00 -11.92 -9.39
CA ILE A 5 -12.36 -11.42 -9.19
C ILE A 5 -12.77 -11.56 -7.71
N HIS A 6 -12.44 -12.68 -7.08
CA HIS A 6 -12.72 -12.87 -5.65
C HIS A 6 -11.98 -11.85 -4.78
N VAL A 7 -10.70 -11.60 -5.05
CA VAL A 7 -9.91 -10.61 -4.31
C VAL A 7 -10.51 -9.22 -4.48
N ILE A 8 -10.79 -8.78 -5.71
CA ILE A 8 -11.36 -7.45 -5.98
C ILE A 8 -12.73 -7.29 -5.31
N THR A 9 -13.58 -8.33 -5.37
CA THR A 9 -14.93 -8.28 -4.78
C THR A 9 -14.84 -8.17 -3.26
N LEU A 10 -13.99 -8.97 -2.61
CA LEU A 10 -13.79 -8.91 -1.17
C LEU A 10 -13.20 -7.57 -0.72
N ASP A 11 -12.21 -7.07 -1.43
CA ASP A 11 -11.58 -5.79 -1.13
C ASP A 11 -12.57 -4.62 -1.23
N THR A 12 -13.33 -4.59 -2.33
CA THR A 12 -14.40 -3.57 -2.52
C THR A 12 -15.47 -3.66 -1.44
N LEU A 13 -15.90 -4.87 -1.07
CA LEU A 13 -16.91 -5.08 -0.05
C LEU A 13 -16.42 -4.60 1.33
N VAL A 14 -15.18 -4.94 1.70
CA VAL A 14 -14.57 -4.49 2.96
C VAL A 14 -14.42 -2.97 2.98
N ALA A 15 -13.95 -2.35 1.90
CA ALA A 15 -13.82 -0.90 1.79
C ALA A 15 -15.19 -0.19 1.94
N PHE A 16 -16.22 -0.72 1.29
CA PHE A 16 -17.58 -0.19 1.40
C PHE A 16 -18.14 -0.30 2.84
N LEU A 17 -17.99 -1.47 3.47
CA LEU A 17 -18.43 -1.67 4.85
C LEU A 17 -17.67 -0.76 5.83
N ALA A 18 -16.37 -0.60 5.64
CA ALA A 18 -15.56 0.32 6.46
C ALA A 18 -16.08 1.76 6.34
N GLY A 19 -16.38 2.24 5.13
CA GLY A 19 -16.98 3.55 4.91
C GLY A 19 -18.32 3.72 5.61
N VAL A 20 -19.22 2.74 5.47
CA VAL A 20 -20.54 2.77 6.13
C VAL A 20 -20.45 2.79 7.65
N ILE A 21 -19.38 2.27 8.25
CA ILE A 21 -19.17 2.28 9.70
C ILE A 21 -18.48 3.60 10.13
N ILE A 22 -17.43 4.00 9.45
CA ILE A 22 -16.57 5.12 9.86
C ILE A 22 -17.30 6.47 9.69
N PHE A 23 -17.92 6.72 8.55
CA PHE A 23 -18.57 8.02 8.31
C PHE A 23 -19.68 8.34 9.31
N PRO A 24 -20.68 7.45 9.56
CA PRO A 24 -21.68 7.72 10.56
C PRO A 24 -21.12 7.88 11.97
N ALA A 25 -20.05 7.15 12.33
CA ALA A 25 -19.40 7.30 13.61
C ALA A 25 -18.78 8.70 13.77
N CYS A 26 -18.09 9.20 12.73
CA CYS A 26 -17.55 10.56 12.73
C CYS A 26 -18.65 11.62 12.91
N PHE A 27 -19.75 11.52 12.17
CA PHE A 27 -20.89 12.44 12.30
C PHE A 27 -21.58 12.37 13.66
N THR A 28 -21.68 11.17 14.24
CA THR A 28 -22.31 11.00 15.56
C THR A 28 -21.51 11.68 16.68
N PHE A 29 -20.19 11.70 16.55
CA PHE A 29 -19.29 12.30 17.55
C PHE A 29 -18.81 13.70 17.17
N ASP A 30 -19.38 14.31 16.12
CA ASP A 30 -19.03 15.66 15.61
C ASP A 30 -17.52 15.81 15.34
N LEU A 31 -16.93 14.78 14.73
CA LEU A 31 -15.51 14.74 14.38
C LEU A 31 -15.31 15.09 12.91
N GLU A 32 -14.26 15.85 12.61
CA GLU A 32 -13.88 16.12 11.24
C GLU A 32 -13.47 14.83 10.51
N VAL A 33 -14.05 14.64 9.33
CA VAL A 33 -13.70 13.49 8.46
C VAL A 33 -12.44 13.84 7.70
N ASN A 34 -11.31 13.49 8.26
CA ASN A 34 -10.02 13.61 7.59
C ASN A 34 -9.86 12.53 6.52
N ALA A 35 -8.87 12.70 5.64
CA ALA A 35 -8.51 11.73 4.63
C ALA A 35 -7.12 11.15 4.90
N GLY A 36 -6.87 9.96 4.34
CA GLY A 36 -5.56 9.33 4.46
C GLY A 36 -5.24 8.80 5.85
N PRO A 37 -3.95 8.79 6.24
CA PRO A 37 -3.50 8.21 7.51
C PRO A 37 -4.10 8.86 8.76
N SER A 38 -4.39 10.17 8.73
CA SER A 38 -4.98 10.89 9.86
C SER A 38 -6.38 10.39 10.23
N LEU A 39 -7.14 9.88 9.24
CA LEU A 39 -8.43 9.23 9.52
C LEU A 39 -8.28 8.02 10.44
N LEU A 40 -7.24 7.21 10.24
CA LEU A 40 -7.02 5.99 11.03
C LEU A 40 -6.44 6.27 12.40
N PHE A 41 -5.50 7.22 12.51
CA PHE A 41 -4.80 7.47 13.76
C PHE A 41 -5.49 8.50 14.63
N ASP A 42 -5.93 9.62 14.07
CA ASP A 42 -6.50 10.73 14.84
C ASP A 42 -8.01 10.58 14.99
N THR A 43 -8.73 10.45 13.88
CA THR A 43 -10.20 10.42 13.90
C THR A 43 -10.72 9.15 14.57
N MET A 44 -10.17 7.96 14.23
CA MET A 44 -10.62 6.71 14.87
C MET A 44 -10.25 6.64 16.34
N ALA A 45 -9.10 7.19 16.76
CA ALA A 45 -8.75 7.28 18.17
C ALA A 45 -9.73 8.19 18.91
N ALA A 46 -10.16 9.31 18.34
CA ALA A 46 -11.16 10.20 18.91
C ALA A 46 -12.54 9.52 18.98
N VAL A 47 -12.97 8.75 17.98
CA VAL A 47 -14.19 7.95 18.01
C VAL A 47 -14.18 6.99 19.20
N PHE A 48 -13.11 6.21 19.36
CA PHE A 48 -13.01 5.26 20.46
C PHE A 48 -12.97 5.93 21.83
N ASN A 49 -12.35 7.10 21.97
CA ASN A 49 -12.34 7.84 23.23
C ASN A 49 -13.74 8.33 23.64
N ASN A 50 -14.62 8.62 22.70
CA ASN A 50 -16.00 9.06 22.96
C ASN A 50 -17.01 7.91 23.09
N MET A 51 -16.60 6.66 22.76
CA MET A 51 -17.49 5.50 22.79
C MET A 51 -17.44 4.77 24.13
N SER A 52 -18.60 4.28 24.60
CA SER A 52 -18.66 3.42 25.79
C SER A 52 -17.91 2.12 25.54
N GLY A 53 -16.92 1.81 26.40
CA GLY A 53 -16.03 0.64 26.20
C GLY A 53 -14.93 0.86 25.14
N GLY A 54 -14.75 2.07 24.65
CA GLY A 54 -13.83 2.41 23.57
C GLY A 54 -12.37 2.03 23.84
N ARG A 55 -11.96 1.96 25.09
CA ARG A 55 -10.61 1.50 25.45
C ARG A 55 -10.37 0.05 25.01
N ILE A 56 -11.34 -0.85 25.17
CA ILE A 56 -11.22 -2.25 24.77
C ILE A 56 -11.30 -2.35 23.24
N TRP A 57 -12.32 -1.75 22.63
CA TRP A 57 -12.54 -1.79 21.19
C TRP A 57 -11.42 -1.09 20.41
N GLY A 58 -10.94 0.05 20.90
CA GLY A 58 -9.81 0.76 20.33
C GLY A 58 -8.52 -0.05 20.40
N SER A 59 -8.23 -0.69 21.55
CA SER A 59 -7.05 -1.56 21.67
C SER A 59 -7.10 -2.73 20.68
N LEU A 60 -8.26 -3.34 20.52
CA LEU A 60 -8.47 -4.44 19.58
C LEU A 60 -8.28 -3.96 18.13
N PHE A 61 -8.85 -2.84 17.77
CA PHE A 61 -8.74 -2.22 16.46
C PHE A 61 -7.27 -1.94 16.10
N PHE A 62 -6.55 -1.24 16.98
CA PHE A 62 -5.14 -0.93 16.73
C PHE A 62 -4.25 -2.18 16.72
N LEU A 63 -4.56 -3.19 17.52
CA LEU A 63 -3.87 -4.47 17.48
C LEU A 63 -4.03 -5.16 16.13
N PHE A 64 -5.26 -5.26 15.62
CA PHE A 64 -5.52 -5.83 14.29
C PHE A 64 -4.87 -4.99 13.18
N MET A 65 -4.87 -3.67 13.31
CA MET A 65 -4.21 -2.79 12.36
C MET A 65 -2.70 -3.04 12.31
N VAL A 66 -2.05 -3.28 13.45
CA VAL A 66 -0.62 -3.64 13.50
C VAL A 66 -0.37 -4.97 12.78
N PHE A 67 -1.19 -6.00 13.01
CA PHE A 67 -1.05 -7.27 12.30
C PHE A 67 -1.26 -7.13 10.79
N ALA A 68 -2.25 -6.35 10.37
CA ALA A 68 -2.50 -6.07 8.96
C ALA A 68 -1.30 -5.34 8.32
N ALA A 69 -0.78 -4.31 8.97
CA ALA A 69 0.38 -3.57 8.52
C ALA A 69 1.63 -4.45 8.41
N MET A 70 1.90 -5.31 9.41
CA MET A 70 3.02 -6.26 9.37
C MET A 70 2.90 -7.24 8.20
N SER A 71 1.70 -7.78 7.95
CA SER A 71 1.44 -8.67 6.83
C SER A 71 1.74 -8.00 5.49
N THR A 72 1.27 -6.75 5.32
CA THR A 72 1.51 -5.96 4.11
C THR A 72 2.99 -5.65 3.90
N VAL A 73 3.69 -5.21 4.96
CA VAL A 73 5.14 -4.91 4.89
C VAL A 73 5.93 -6.15 4.50
N LEU A 74 5.62 -7.32 5.07
CA LEU A 74 6.29 -8.57 4.72
C LEU A 74 6.07 -8.93 3.24
N GLY A 75 4.85 -8.80 2.72
CA GLY A 75 4.54 -9.07 1.32
C GLY A 75 5.28 -8.11 0.36
N VAL A 76 5.32 -6.83 0.68
CA VAL A 76 6.05 -5.83 -0.11
C VAL A 76 7.56 -6.08 -0.07
N CYS A 77 8.12 -6.39 1.10
CA CYS A 77 9.54 -6.71 1.24
C CYS A 77 9.94 -7.96 0.44
N GLU A 78 9.11 -9.01 0.42
CA GLU A 78 9.37 -10.21 -0.40
C GLU A 78 9.36 -9.89 -1.89
N ASN A 79 8.44 -9.05 -2.38
CA ASN A 79 8.41 -8.62 -3.77
C ASN A 79 9.65 -7.82 -4.16
N ILE A 80 10.07 -6.86 -3.32
CA ILE A 80 11.28 -6.06 -3.55
C ILE A 80 12.52 -6.98 -3.53
N LEU A 81 12.57 -7.91 -2.59
CA LEU A 81 13.66 -8.88 -2.47
C LEU A 81 13.76 -9.78 -3.71
N ALA A 82 12.64 -10.25 -4.23
CA ALA A 82 12.60 -11.03 -5.47
C ALA A 82 13.17 -10.23 -6.64
N MET A 83 12.74 -8.99 -6.81
CA MET A 83 13.22 -8.09 -7.86
C MET A 83 14.72 -7.80 -7.74
N ILE A 84 15.22 -7.49 -6.52
CA ILE A 84 16.67 -7.25 -6.29
C ILE A 84 17.47 -8.49 -6.67
N ARG A 85 17.00 -9.69 -6.33
CA ARG A 85 17.70 -10.95 -6.66
C ARG A 85 17.76 -11.20 -8.16
N GLU A 86 16.70 -10.92 -8.88
CA GLU A 86 16.68 -11.07 -10.34
C GLU A 86 17.62 -10.09 -11.03
N LEU A 87 17.69 -8.84 -10.56
CA LEU A 87 18.53 -7.81 -11.15
C LEU A 87 20.01 -7.93 -10.80
N THR A 88 20.33 -8.32 -9.56
CA THR A 88 21.71 -8.29 -9.04
C THR A 88 22.34 -9.66 -8.85
N GLY A 89 21.56 -10.74 -8.86
CA GLY A 89 22.04 -12.08 -8.55
C GLY A 89 22.47 -12.28 -7.07
N TRP A 90 22.08 -11.36 -6.17
CA TRP A 90 22.48 -11.43 -4.76
C TRP A 90 21.84 -12.61 -4.05
N SER A 91 22.58 -13.14 -3.05
CA SER A 91 22.04 -14.15 -2.17
C SER A 91 20.90 -13.59 -1.30
N ARG A 92 19.94 -14.45 -0.95
CA ARG A 92 18.76 -14.09 -0.14
C ARG A 92 19.10 -13.31 1.14
N PRO A 93 20.09 -13.73 1.96
CA PRO A 93 20.43 -13.01 3.20
C PRO A 93 20.95 -11.58 2.94
N LYS A 94 21.78 -11.39 1.90
CA LYS A 94 22.31 -10.07 1.56
C LYS A 94 21.20 -9.13 1.11
N GLY A 95 20.34 -9.58 0.22
CA GLY A 95 19.19 -8.80 -0.24
C GLY A 95 18.23 -8.45 0.89
N SER A 96 17.96 -9.38 1.80
CA SER A 96 17.08 -9.16 2.96
C SER A 96 17.62 -8.11 3.92
N VAL A 97 18.93 -8.12 4.20
CA VAL A 97 19.56 -7.11 5.07
C VAL A 97 19.49 -5.73 4.43
N VAL A 98 19.79 -5.60 3.14
CA VAL A 98 19.74 -4.31 2.43
C VAL A 98 18.32 -3.78 2.36
N CYS A 99 17.35 -4.61 1.99
CA CYS A 99 15.94 -4.24 1.94
C CYS A 99 15.42 -3.83 3.33
N GLY A 100 15.68 -4.64 4.35
CA GLY A 100 15.25 -4.36 5.73
C GLY A 100 15.87 -3.08 6.28
N THR A 101 17.16 -2.84 6.03
CA THR A 101 17.82 -1.59 6.44
C THR A 101 17.22 -0.38 5.71
N GLY A 102 16.95 -0.49 4.41
CA GLY A 102 16.31 0.58 3.65
C GLY A 102 14.91 0.92 4.18
N VAL A 103 14.07 -0.08 4.38
CA VAL A 103 12.72 0.09 4.96
C VAL A 103 12.79 0.69 6.36
N PHE A 104 13.73 0.21 7.20
CA PHE A 104 13.91 0.73 8.55
C PHE A 104 14.32 2.20 8.55
N LEU A 105 15.26 2.61 7.70
CA LEU A 105 15.69 4.01 7.59
C LEU A 105 14.55 4.93 7.13
N LEU A 106 13.76 4.49 6.13
CA LEU A 106 12.60 5.25 5.67
C LEU A 106 11.52 5.36 6.77
N ALA A 107 11.24 4.27 7.46
CA ALA A 107 10.31 4.27 8.59
C ALA A 107 10.77 5.16 9.74
N LEU A 108 12.08 5.17 10.03
CA LEU A 108 12.67 6.04 11.05
C LEU A 108 12.52 7.52 10.68
N THR A 109 12.75 7.87 9.41
CA THR A 109 12.56 9.25 8.92
C THR A 109 11.12 9.73 9.14
N THR A 110 10.15 8.87 8.81
CA THR A 110 8.72 9.16 9.00
C THR A 110 8.37 9.28 10.50
N ALA A 111 8.85 8.35 11.33
CA ALA A 111 8.60 8.37 12.77
C ALA A 111 9.20 9.60 13.46
N LEU A 112 10.42 10.00 13.10
CA LEU A 112 11.06 11.21 13.61
C LEU A 112 10.35 12.49 13.13
N GLY A 113 9.75 12.45 11.95
CA GLY A 113 8.95 13.55 11.39
C GLY A 113 7.73 13.90 12.25
N PHE A 114 7.15 12.93 12.95
CA PHE A 114 6.05 13.18 13.90
C PHE A 114 6.50 13.78 15.23
N SER A 115 7.74 13.54 15.64
CA SER A 115 8.19 13.83 17.02
C SER A 115 9.19 14.97 17.12
N VAL A 116 10.19 15.01 16.24
CA VAL A 116 11.36 15.90 16.39
C VAL A 116 11.45 16.94 15.26
N PHE A 117 11.15 16.55 14.04
CA PHE A 117 11.23 17.42 12.88
C PHE A 117 9.82 17.81 12.41
N HIS A 118 9.31 18.93 12.91
CA HIS A 118 8.06 19.53 12.46
C HIS A 118 8.27 20.19 11.08
N PHE A 119 8.63 19.40 10.10
CA PHE A 119 8.76 19.86 8.72
C PHE A 119 7.41 19.71 8.03
N GLN A 120 6.88 20.82 7.55
CA GLN A 120 5.62 20.90 6.83
C GLN A 120 5.92 21.10 5.34
N PRO A 121 5.99 20.03 4.54
CA PRO A 121 6.50 20.10 3.17
C PRO A 121 5.59 20.85 2.19
N PHE A 122 4.27 20.85 2.43
CA PHE A 122 3.31 21.42 1.47
C PHE A 122 2.44 22.54 2.06
N ALA A 123 1.94 22.38 3.30
CA ALA A 123 1.06 23.34 3.98
C ALA A 123 1.11 23.11 5.50
N GLU A 124 0.58 24.06 6.26
CA GLU A 124 0.41 23.90 7.70
C GLU A 124 -0.43 22.65 8.01
N GLY A 125 0.08 21.77 8.87
CA GLY A 125 -0.58 20.53 9.24
C GLY A 125 -0.19 19.29 8.42
N THR A 126 0.62 19.42 7.36
CA THR A 126 1.14 18.26 6.61
C THR A 126 2.33 17.61 7.32
N THR A 127 2.42 16.30 7.23
CA THR A 127 3.47 15.49 7.86
C THR A 127 4.44 14.89 6.83
N TRP A 128 5.56 14.33 7.32
CA TRP A 128 6.45 13.53 6.48
C TRP A 128 5.75 12.33 5.83
N LEU A 129 4.75 11.77 6.50
CA LEU A 129 3.96 10.67 5.98
C LEU A 129 3.16 11.12 4.75
N ASP A 130 2.51 12.30 4.82
CA ASP A 130 1.77 12.88 3.69
C ASP A 130 2.69 13.17 2.49
N PHE A 131 3.93 13.60 2.75
CA PHE A 131 4.93 13.81 1.71
C PHE A 131 5.29 12.52 0.98
N TRP A 132 5.59 11.45 1.72
CA TRP A 132 5.91 10.16 1.13
C TRP A 132 4.71 9.55 0.42
N ASP A 133 3.52 9.67 0.99
CA ASP A 133 2.28 9.21 0.36
C ASP A 133 2.04 9.94 -0.96
N PHE A 134 2.21 11.26 -0.99
CA PHE A 134 2.09 12.04 -2.23
C PHE A 134 3.07 11.59 -3.32
N ILE A 135 4.35 11.36 -2.96
CA ILE A 135 5.35 10.90 -3.92
C ILE A 135 4.98 9.52 -4.47
N VAL A 136 4.63 8.59 -3.59
CA VAL A 136 4.33 7.21 -4.00
C VAL A 136 3.01 7.15 -4.78
N SER A 137 1.95 7.72 -4.23
CA SER A 137 0.59 7.57 -4.78
C SER A 137 0.38 8.40 -6.05
N ASN A 138 0.92 9.61 -6.11
CA ASN A 138 0.69 10.50 -7.23
C ASN A 138 1.77 10.46 -8.33
N ASN A 139 2.97 9.95 -8.03
CA ASN A 139 4.06 9.91 -9.00
C ASN A 139 4.50 8.48 -9.32
N ILE A 140 4.91 7.70 -8.32
CA ILE A 140 5.53 6.39 -8.56
C ILE A 140 4.51 5.37 -9.06
N LEU A 141 3.33 5.28 -8.46
CA LEU A 141 2.30 4.32 -8.86
C LEU A 141 1.77 4.56 -10.29
N PRO A 142 1.39 5.79 -10.71
CA PRO A 142 0.97 6.04 -12.08
C PRO A 142 2.08 5.78 -13.10
N LEU A 143 3.32 6.20 -12.84
CA LEU A 143 4.46 5.93 -13.71
C LEU A 143 4.74 4.43 -13.80
N GLY A 144 4.73 3.72 -12.69
CA GLY A 144 4.90 2.27 -12.65
C GLY A 144 3.84 1.53 -13.47
N SER A 145 2.58 1.94 -13.37
CA SER A 145 1.49 1.36 -14.14
C SER A 145 1.63 1.58 -15.65
N LEU A 146 2.12 2.76 -16.06
CA LEU A 146 2.41 3.06 -17.48
C LEU A 146 3.56 2.20 -18.01
N VAL A 147 4.63 2.03 -17.23
CA VAL A 147 5.77 1.18 -17.61
C VAL A 147 5.33 -0.29 -17.74
N LEU A 148 4.57 -0.80 -16.80
CA LEU A 148 4.05 -2.17 -16.85
C LEU A 148 3.13 -2.39 -18.06
N ARG A 149 2.25 -1.43 -18.34
CA ARG A 149 1.37 -1.48 -19.51
C ARG A 149 2.15 -1.48 -20.82
N SER A 150 3.14 -0.59 -20.96
CA SER A 150 3.96 -0.52 -22.17
C SER A 150 4.76 -1.80 -22.37
N SER A 151 5.35 -2.37 -21.31
CA SER A 151 6.08 -3.63 -21.36
C SER A 151 5.16 -4.81 -21.74
N ALA A 152 3.94 -4.84 -21.22
CA ALA A 152 2.96 -5.86 -21.58
C ALA A 152 2.55 -5.77 -23.05
N VAL A 153 2.33 -4.58 -23.60
CA VAL A 153 2.00 -4.36 -25.02
C VAL A 153 3.14 -4.80 -25.91
N ILE A 154 4.39 -4.41 -25.61
CA ILE A 154 5.58 -4.79 -26.38
C ILE A 154 5.75 -6.31 -26.42
N ASN A 155 5.55 -6.99 -25.28
CA ASN A 155 5.66 -8.44 -25.18
C ASN A 155 4.54 -9.16 -25.97
N LEU A 156 3.33 -8.62 -25.99
CA LEU A 156 2.22 -9.17 -26.76
C LEU A 156 2.45 -9.00 -28.27
N ASP A 157 2.95 -7.85 -28.71
CA ASP A 157 3.30 -7.61 -30.11
C ASP A 157 4.46 -8.54 -30.54
N GLY A 158 5.48 -8.70 -29.70
CA GLY A 158 6.56 -9.65 -29.93
C GLY A 158 6.09 -11.10 -30.02
N ALA A 159 5.17 -11.52 -29.17
CA ALA A 159 4.56 -12.85 -29.21
C ALA A 159 3.67 -13.03 -30.45
N GLY A 160 2.92 -12.02 -30.85
CA GLY A 160 2.09 -12.02 -32.06
C GLY A 160 2.92 -12.18 -33.34
N ILE A 161 4.06 -11.48 -33.41
CA ILE A 161 4.99 -11.60 -34.55
C ILE A 161 5.61 -13.00 -34.62
N THR A 162 5.94 -13.61 -33.48
CA THR A 162 6.49 -14.98 -33.43
C THR A 162 5.46 -16.03 -33.78
N LEU A 163 4.20 -15.88 -33.44
CA LEU A 163 3.12 -16.79 -33.81
C LEU A 163 2.81 -16.68 -35.32
N SER A 164 2.85 -15.46 -35.88
CA SER A 164 2.65 -15.24 -37.32
C SER A 164 3.75 -15.82 -38.19
N LYS A 165 4.94 -16.07 -37.66
CA LYS A 165 6.07 -16.67 -38.38
C LYS A 165 6.12 -18.21 -38.32
N ARG A 166 5.22 -18.87 -37.61
CA ARG A 166 5.15 -20.33 -37.61
C ARG A 166 4.42 -20.79 -38.86
N PRO A 167 5.08 -21.48 -39.80
CA PRO A 167 4.40 -22.05 -40.98
C PRO A 167 3.41 -23.11 -40.51
N ILE A 168 2.19 -23.01 -40.99
CA ILE A 168 1.14 -24.02 -40.76
C ILE A 168 1.65 -25.33 -41.36
N GLN A 169 2.13 -26.24 -40.53
CA GLN A 169 2.39 -27.63 -40.98
C GLN A 169 1.03 -28.33 -41.12
N VAL A 170 0.54 -28.33 -42.36
CA VAL A 170 -0.57 -29.19 -42.73
C VAL A 170 -0.02 -30.62 -42.76
N ARG A 171 -0.41 -31.43 -41.77
CA ARG A 171 -0.23 -32.89 -41.84
C ARG A 171 -1.12 -33.42 -42.93
N ALA A 172 -0.49 -33.93 -43.98
CA ALA A 172 -1.12 -34.81 -44.98
C ALA A 172 -1.36 -36.19 -44.37
#